data_96b660d55486544805b561a880449052
#
_entry.id   96b660d55486544805b561a880449052
#
_cell.length_a   1.000
_cell.length_b   1.000
_cell.length_c   1.000
_cell.angle_alpha   90.00
_cell.angle_beta   90.00
_cell.angle_gamma   90.00
#
_symmetry.space_group_name_H-M   'P 1'
#
loop_
_entity.id
_entity.type
_entity.pdbx_description
1 polymer ?
#
loop_
_entity_poly.entity_id
_entity_poly.type
_entity_poly.pdbx_seq_one_letter_code
_entity_poly.pdbx_strand_id
1 'polypeptide(L)'
;MLLYLMMVFLAEYNYPSHFKIDQRISAEIIIEQTNKISGDPHFYMAIAWVESRVKSGRVSHTGDYGLFQINYNFWGKKWGYKDRNKFLKDMSNPYHAVIAATIVINEMKRYKACDGLHLAACYNGGPNWKNSKNKDKILKYSNKVNCLAKAYKRKYPKWKK
;
A
#
# COMPACT_ATOMS: atom_id res chain seq x y z
N MET A 1 6.70 -20.29 22.79
CA MET A 1 5.26 -20.00 22.75
C MET A 1 4.92 -18.86 21.77
N LEU A 2 5.60 -17.71 21.83
CA LEU A 2 5.36 -16.59 20.88
C LEU A 2 5.62 -16.94 19.41
N LEU A 3 6.69 -17.67 19.13
CA LEU A 3 7.03 -18.11 17.75
C LEU A 3 6.00 -19.12 17.19
N TYR A 4 5.45 -19.97 18.03
CA TYR A 4 4.44 -20.96 17.63
C TYR A 4 3.09 -20.29 17.33
N LEU A 5 2.70 -19.30 18.14
CA LEU A 5 1.53 -18.45 17.89
C LEU A 5 1.69 -17.65 16.57
N MET A 6 2.87 -17.09 16.30
CA MET A 6 3.15 -16.42 15.02
C MET A 6 3.09 -17.38 13.83
N MET A 7 3.54 -18.65 13.98
CA MET A 7 3.44 -19.65 12.91
C MET A 7 1.99 -20.06 12.63
N VAL A 8 1.13 -20.14 13.63
CA VAL A 8 -0.29 -20.47 13.49
C VAL A 8 -1.03 -19.33 12.78
N PHE A 9 -0.74 -18.07 13.11
CA PHE A 9 -1.33 -16.91 12.41
C PHE A 9 -0.89 -16.81 10.95
N LEU A 10 0.39 -17.10 10.65
CA LEU A 10 0.91 -17.08 9.27
C LEU A 10 0.35 -18.21 8.37
N ALA A 11 -0.38 -19.18 8.92
CA ALA A 11 -0.97 -20.29 8.18
C ALA A 11 -2.36 -19.98 7.59
N GLU A 12 -3.00 -18.89 7.99
CA GLU A 12 -4.37 -18.58 7.55
C GLU A 12 -4.43 -18.15 6.08
N TYR A 13 -3.37 -17.51 5.59
CA TYR A 13 -3.30 -17.03 4.21
C TYR A 13 -2.10 -17.64 3.47
N ASN A 14 -2.30 -17.98 2.20
CA ASN A 14 -1.20 -18.32 1.31
C ASN A 14 -0.52 -17.04 0.81
N TYR A 15 0.81 -17.00 0.89
CA TYR A 15 1.64 -15.89 0.43
C TYR A 15 2.51 -16.27 -0.76
N PRO A 16 2.99 -15.31 -1.56
CA PRO A 16 4.03 -15.55 -2.54
C PRO A 16 5.24 -16.23 -1.88
N SER A 17 5.74 -17.32 -2.47
CA SER A 17 6.81 -18.14 -1.90
C SER A 17 8.11 -17.37 -1.62
N HIS A 18 8.34 -16.31 -2.39
CA HIS A 18 9.51 -15.42 -2.25
C HIS A 18 9.40 -14.37 -1.14
N PHE A 19 8.24 -14.29 -0.42
CA PHE A 19 8.10 -13.38 0.72
C PHE A 19 8.90 -13.90 1.90
N LYS A 20 9.75 -13.01 2.46
CA LYS A 20 10.44 -13.23 3.73
C LYS A 20 9.47 -13.10 4.90
N ILE A 21 9.86 -13.52 6.09
CA ILE A 21 9.01 -13.51 7.30
C ILE A 21 8.45 -12.11 7.60
N ASP A 22 9.30 -11.08 7.57
CA ASP A 22 8.88 -9.68 7.77
C ASP A 22 7.86 -9.18 6.74
N GLN A 23 8.02 -9.63 5.48
CA GLN A 23 7.06 -9.33 4.42
C GLN A 23 5.74 -10.09 4.62
N ARG A 24 5.77 -11.33 5.11
CA ARG A 24 4.55 -12.09 5.42
C ARG A 24 3.77 -11.46 6.57
N ILE A 25 4.45 -11.02 7.65
CA ILE A 25 3.82 -10.30 8.76
C ILE A 25 3.15 -9.01 8.25
N SER A 26 3.85 -8.23 7.44
CA SER A 26 3.29 -7.01 6.86
C SER A 26 2.12 -7.32 5.91
N ALA A 27 2.20 -8.39 5.14
CA ALA A 27 1.13 -8.84 4.24
C ALA A 27 -0.12 -9.26 4.99
N GLU A 28 0.03 -10.01 6.09
CA GLU A 28 -1.07 -10.39 7.00
C GLU A 28 -1.84 -9.15 7.47
N ILE A 29 -1.10 -8.17 8.01
CA ILE A 29 -1.68 -6.92 8.48
C ILE A 29 -2.40 -6.18 7.36
N ILE A 30 -1.82 -6.12 6.15
CA ILE A 30 -2.49 -5.51 4.99
C ILE A 30 -3.82 -6.21 4.71
N ILE A 31 -3.83 -7.55 4.64
CA ILE A 31 -5.03 -8.33 4.32
C ILE A 31 -6.11 -8.12 5.38
N GLU A 32 -5.76 -8.28 6.66
CA GLU A 32 -6.71 -8.14 7.76
C GLU A 32 -7.29 -6.73 7.85
N GLN A 33 -6.42 -5.70 7.83
CA GLN A 33 -6.90 -4.33 7.98
C GLN A 33 -7.74 -3.89 6.78
N THR A 34 -7.36 -4.28 5.56
CA THR A 34 -8.15 -3.94 4.37
C THR A 34 -9.50 -4.63 4.35
N ASN A 35 -9.61 -5.87 4.85
CA ASN A 35 -10.91 -6.55 5.01
C ASN A 35 -11.80 -5.85 6.06
N LYS A 36 -11.25 -5.41 7.19
CA LYS A 36 -12.00 -4.67 8.23
C LYS A 36 -12.63 -3.37 7.71
N ILE A 37 -11.98 -2.72 6.75
CA ILE A 37 -12.48 -1.47 6.13
C ILE A 37 -13.20 -1.70 4.80
N SER A 38 -13.57 -2.95 4.48
CA SER A 38 -14.20 -3.34 3.20
C SER A 38 -13.38 -2.94 1.96
N GLY A 39 -12.06 -2.80 2.12
CA GLY A 39 -11.12 -2.52 1.04
C GLY A 39 -10.86 -3.75 0.15
N ASP A 40 -10.03 -3.59 -0.87
CA ASP A 40 -9.55 -4.71 -1.70
C ASP A 40 -8.10 -5.07 -1.32
N PRO A 41 -7.87 -6.15 -0.55
CA PRO A 41 -6.54 -6.53 -0.10
C PRO A 41 -5.57 -6.81 -1.25
N HIS A 42 -6.06 -7.25 -2.40
CA HIS A 42 -5.21 -7.50 -3.56
C HIS A 42 -4.67 -6.20 -4.16
N PHE A 43 -5.50 -5.15 -4.19
CA PHE A 43 -5.09 -3.82 -4.66
C PHE A 43 -4.08 -3.18 -3.70
N TYR A 44 -4.33 -3.21 -2.38
CA TYR A 44 -3.40 -2.69 -1.38
C TYR A 44 -2.06 -3.46 -1.42
N MET A 45 -2.11 -4.78 -1.52
CA MET A 45 -0.91 -5.60 -1.63
C MET A 45 -0.10 -5.27 -2.89
N ALA A 46 -0.77 -5.04 -4.02
CA ALA A 46 -0.12 -4.67 -5.27
C ALA A 46 0.58 -3.30 -5.15
N ILE A 47 -0.06 -2.30 -4.51
CA ILE A 47 0.58 -1.02 -4.22
C ILE A 47 1.80 -1.25 -3.31
N ALA A 48 1.66 -1.92 -2.17
CA ALA A 48 2.75 -2.16 -1.24
C ALA A 48 3.93 -2.90 -1.88
N TRP A 49 3.65 -3.84 -2.79
CA TRP A 49 4.70 -4.53 -3.55
C TRP A 49 5.43 -3.59 -4.50
N VAL A 50 4.72 -2.76 -5.24
CA VAL A 50 5.34 -1.83 -6.19
C VAL A 50 6.13 -0.76 -5.46
N GLU A 51 5.61 -0.21 -4.38
CA GLU A 51 6.20 0.88 -3.61
C GLU A 51 7.43 0.44 -2.80
N SER A 52 7.30 -0.62 -2.01
CA SER A 52 8.32 -0.98 -1.01
C SER A 52 8.81 -2.43 -1.09
N ARG A 53 8.23 -3.27 -1.95
CA ARG A 53 8.38 -4.73 -1.85
C ARG A 53 7.87 -5.29 -0.52
N VAL A 54 6.78 -4.70 -0.01
CA VAL A 54 6.16 -5.05 1.29
C VAL A 54 7.16 -4.89 2.46
N LYS A 55 8.04 -3.88 2.40
CA LYS A 55 9.01 -3.57 3.46
C LYS A 55 8.55 -2.35 4.24
N SER A 56 8.15 -2.55 5.50
CA SER A 56 7.60 -1.50 6.36
C SER A 56 8.60 -0.38 6.71
N GLY A 57 9.88 -0.70 6.81
CA GLY A 57 10.93 0.27 7.13
C GLY A 57 11.52 1.01 5.91
N ARG A 58 10.92 0.87 4.69
CA ARG A 58 11.50 1.51 3.50
C ARG A 58 11.36 3.04 3.56
N VAL A 59 12.46 3.71 3.25
CA VAL A 59 12.53 5.17 3.10
C VAL A 59 13.11 5.49 1.73
N SER A 60 12.46 6.38 0.97
CA SER A 60 13.00 6.88 -0.29
C SER A 60 13.84 8.14 -0.08
N HIS A 61 14.69 8.48 -1.04
CA HIS A 61 15.45 9.75 -1.03
C HIS A 61 14.56 10.99 -1.20
N THR A 62 13.34 10.82 -1.70
CA THR A 62 12.34 11.89 -1.88
C THR A 62 11.46 12.11 -0.65
N GLY A 63 11.65 11.30 0.40
CA GLY A 63 10.91 11.43 1.66
C GLY A 63 9.57 10.71 1.65
N ASP A 64 9.51 9.55 0.99
CA ASP A 64 8.38 8.64 1.03
C ASP A 64 8.69 7.50 2.01
N TYR A 65 7.70 7.08 2.80
CA TYR A 65 7.93 6.21 3.96
C TYR A 65 7.00 5.01 4.00
N GLY A 66 7.55 3.89 4.45
CA GLY A 66 6.81 2.69 4.82
C GLY A 66 6.34 1.84 3.66
N LEU A 67 5.39 0.94 3.94
CA LEU A 67 4.84 -0.03 3.00
C LEU A 67 4.30 0.61 1.72
N PHE A 68 3.67 1.76 1.86
CA PHE A 68 2.92 2.45 0.82
C PHE A 68 3.61 3.71 0.31
N GLN A 69 4.84 3.96 0.75
CA GLN A 69 5.68 5.10 0.37
C GLN A 69 4.92 6.44 0.44
N ILE A 70 4.31 6.70 1.62
CA ILE A 70 3.57 7.93 1.86
C ILE A 70 4.54 9.11 2.00
N ASN A 71 4.33 10.15 1.19
CA ASN A 71 5.22 11.32 1.14
C ASN A 71 5.01 12.27 2.32
N TYR A 72 6.09 12.55 3.07
CA TYR A 72 6.04 13.47 4.21
C TYR A 72 5.74 14.92 3.81
N ASN A 73 6.39 15.40 2.74
CA ASN A 73 6.27 16.80 2.36
C ASN A 73 4.85 17.18 1.89
N PHE A 74 4.11 16.20 1.38
CA PHE A 74 2.72 16.39 0.98
C PHE A 74 1.75 15.91 2.07
N TRP A 75 1.71 14.59 2.32
CA TRP A 75 0.72 14.00 3.22
C TRP A 75 1.04 14.26 4.69
N GLY A 76 2.30 14.13 5.10
CA GLY A 76 2.70 14.35 6.48
C GLY A 76 2.36 15.77 6.93
N LYS A 77 2.71 16.76 6.13
CA LYS A 77 2.38 18.17 6.41
C LYS A 77 0.86 18.42 6.38
N LYS A 78 0.15 17.88 5.41
CA LYS A 78 -1.32 17.97 5.32
C LYS A 78 -2.03 17.39 6.54
N TRP A 79 -1.47 16.34 7.14
CA TRP A 79 -2.00 15.70 8.37
C TRP A 79 -1.46 16.32 9.66
N GLY A 80 -0.73 17.43 9.59
CA GLY A 80 -0.26 18.20 10.74
C GLY A 80 0.98 17.62 11.43
N TYR A 81 1.72 16.71 10.80
CA TYR A 81 2.99 16.25 11.35
C TYR A 81 4.04 17.37 11.31
N LYS A 82 4.47 17.80 12.48
CA LYS A 82 5.56 18.77 12.66
C LYS A 82 6.94 18.11 12.68
N ASP A 83 7.00 16.86 13.13
CA ASP A 83 8.21 16.06 13.24
C ASP A 83 8.25 14.93 12.20
N ARG A 84 9.28 14.98 11.37
CA ARG A 84 9.53 13.98 10.33
C ARG A 84 9.85 12.61 10.92
N ASN A 85 10.55 12.55 12.06
CA ASN A 85 10.90 11.28 12.70
C ASN A 85 9.67 10.58 13.27
N LYS A 86 8.72 11.37 13.82
CA LYS A 86 7.43 10.82 14.26
C LYS A 86 6.65 10.25 13.05
N PHE A 87 6.60 10.98 11.95
CA PHE A 87 5.96 10.48 10.73
C PHE A 87 6.61 9.19 10.21
N LEU A 88 7.95 9.15 10.18
CA LEU A 88 8.70 7.94 9.82
C LEU A 88 8.33 6.76 10.72
N LYS A 89 8.31 6.96 12.04
CA LYS A 89 7.94 5.92 13.00
C LYS A 89 6.53 5.38 12.74
N ASP A 90 5.57 6.29 12.53
CA ASP A 90 4.19 5.90 12.27
C ASP A 90 4.05 5.16 10.94
N MET A 91 4.68 5.63 9.85
CA MET A 91 4.62 4.97 8.53
C MET A 91 5.41 3.67 8.47
N SER A 92 6.37 3.44 9.38
CA SER A 92 7.08 2.16 9.52
C SER A 92 6.26 1.11 10.27
N ASN A 93 5.19 1.51 10.96
CA ASN A 93 4.22 0.60 11.55
C ASN A 93 3.22 0.14 10.48
N PRO A 94 3.12 -1.17 10.17
CA PRO A 94 2.24 -1.65 9.11
C PRO A 94 0.76 -1.29 9.31
N TYR A 95 0.25 -1.27 10.54
CA TYR A 95 -1.13 -0.86 10.84
C TYR A 95 -1.39 0.60 10.48
N HIS A 96 -0.51 1.50 10.92
CA HIS A 96 -0.62 2.92 10.60
C HIS A 96 -0.45 3.19 9.11
N ALA A 97 0.45 2.45 8.46
CA ALA A 97 0.66 2.56 7.02
C ALA A 97 -0.59 2.18 6.20
N VAL A 98 -1.33 1.13 6.61
CA VAL A 98 -2.61 0.77 5.94
C VAL A 98 -3.65 1.87 6.14
N ILE A 99 -3.78 2.42 7.35
CA ILE A 99 -4.71 3.53 7.62
C ILE A 99 -4.34 4.74 6.75
N ALA A 100 -3.07 5.11 6.71
CA ALA A 100 -2.58 6.22 5.90
C ALA A 100 -2.87 6.02 4.40
N ALA A 101 -2.57 4.82 3.87
CA ALA A 101 -2.89 4.48 2.48
C ALA A 101 -4.39 4.54 2.19
N THR A 102 -5.22 4.13 3.15
CA THR A 102 -6.67 4.21 3.04
C THR A 102 -7.16 5.65 2.94
N ILE A 103 -6.61 6.55 3.76
CA ILE A 103 -6.94 7.98 3.68
C ILE A 103 -6.57 8.53 2.30
N VAL A 104 -5.37 8.22 1.79
CA VAL A 104 -4.92 8.64 0.46
C VAL A 104 -5.84 8.10 -0.63
N ILE A 105 -6.15 6.80 -0.61
CA ILE A 105 -7.00 6.14 -1.59
C ILE A 105 -8.41 6.74 -1.58
N ASN A 106 -8.99 6.97 -0.40
CA ASN A 106 -10.33 7.56 -0.28
C ASN A 106 -10.35 9.02 -0.74
N GLU A 107 -9.29 9.78 -0.48
CA GLU A 107 -9.14 11.12 -1.05
C GLU A 107 -9.14 11.08 -2.58
N MET A 108 -8.37 10.15 -3.18
CA MET A 108 -8.30 10.01 -4.64
C MET A 108 -9.64 9.60 -5.24
N LYS A 109 -10.40 8.70 -4.61
CA LYS A 109 -11.73 8.27 -5.08
C LYS A 109 -12.76 9.40 -5.18
N ARG A 110 -12.52 10.55 -4.57
CA ARG A 110 -13.41 11.72 -4.68
C ARG A 110 -13.33 12.38 -6.06
N TYR A 111 -12.32 12.05 -6.86
CA TYR A 111 -12.10 12.65 -8.18
C TYR A 111 -12.52 11.67 -9.27
N LYS A 112 -13.43 12.08 -10.17
CA LYS A 112 -13.89 11.28 -11.32
C LYS A 112 -12.72 10.78 -12.21
N ALA A 113 -11.64 11.56 -12.29
CA ALA A 113 -10.44 11.17 -13.04
C ALA A 113 -9.71 9.95 -12.45
N CYS A 114 -10.07 9.54 -11.22
CA CYS A 114 -9.43 8.46 -10.48
C CYS A 114 -10.30 7.19 -10.39
N ASP A 115 -11.37 7.11 -11.16
CA ASP A 115 -12.28 5.97 -11.13
C ASP A 115 -11.64 4.70 -11.71
N GLY A 116 -12.03 3.55 -11.17
CA GLY A 116 -11.68 2.22 -11.67
C GLY A 116 -10.16 2.03 -11.81
N LEU A 117 -9.70 1.71 -13.02
CA LEU A 117 -8.30 1.42 -13.31
C LEU A 117 -7.35 2.63 -13.15
N HIS A 118 -7.90 3.85 -13.07
CA HIS A 118 -7.12 5.06 -12.89
C HIS A 118 -6.76 5.35 -11.43
N LEU A 119 -7.35 4.64 -10.47
CA LEU A 119 -7.08 4.84 -9.05
C LEU A 119 -5.59 4.70 -8.71
N ALA A 120 -4.91 3.70 -9.29
CA ALA A 120 -3.46 3.53 -9.11
C ALA A 120 -2.65 4.69 -9.73
N ALA A 121 -3.09 5.23 -10.87
CA ALA A 121 -2.44 6.41 -11.46
C ALA A 121 -2.57 7.64 -10.56
N CYS A 122 -3.75 7.83 -9.97
CA CYS A 122 -3.99 8.93 -9.04
C CYS A 122 -3.23 8.76 -7.71
N TYR A 123 -3.07 7.53 -7.25
CA TYR A 123 -2.25 7.26 -6.07
C TYR A 123 -0.82 7.74 -6.25
N ASN A 124 -0.23 7.47 -7.42
CA ASN A 124 1.15 7.84 -7.73
C ASN A 124 1.31 9.30 -8.19
N GLY A 125 0.38 9.81 -8.98
CA GLY A 125 0.53 11.11 -9.67
C GLY A 125 -0.48 12.19 -9.26
N GLY A 126 -1.39 11.88 -8.32
CA GLY A 126 -2.49 12.77 -7.95
C GLY A 126 -3.62 12.82 -8.98
N PRO A 127 -4.72 13.55 -8.70
CA PRO A 127 -5.92 13.56 -9.55
C PRO A 127 -5.68 14.22 -10.92
N ASN A 128 -4.66 15.06 -11.04
CA ASN A 128 -4.30 15.75 -12.29
C ASN A 128 -3.21 15.01 -13.10
N TRP A 129 -2.97 13.73 -12.82
CA TRP A 129 -1.89 12.94 -13.42
C TRP A 129 -1.84 12.98 -14.95
N LYS A 130 -2.98 13.13 -15.62
CA LYS A 130 -3.07 13.19 -17.10
C LYS A 130 -2.32 14.39 -17.69
N ASN A 131 -2.20 15.49 -16.90
CA ASN A 131 -1.52 16.71 -17.29
C ASN A 131 -0.07 16.77 -16.78
N SER A 132 0.40 15.71 -16.11
CA SER A 132 1.75 15.65 -15.59
C SER A 132 2.77 15.41 -16.71
N LYS A 133 3.92 16.08 -16.62
CA LYS A 133 5.09 15.75 -17.45
C LYS A 133 5.59 14.30 -17.27
N ASN A 134 5.20 13.66 -16.16
CA ASN A 134 5.53 12.28 -15.85
C ASN A 134 4.40 11.29 -16.20
N LYS A 135 3.42 11.68 -17.01
CA LYS A 135 2.23 10.88 -17.38
C LYS A 135 2.58 9.44 -17.75
N ASP A 136 3.57 9.24 -18.61
CA ASP A 136 3.94 7.90 -19.07
C ASP A 136 4.50 7.01 -17.94
N LYS A 137 5.28 7.60 -17.03
CA LYS A 137 5.79 6.90 -15.83
C LYS A 137 4.64 6.52 -14.92
N ILE A 138 3.69 7.43 -14.72
CA ILE A 138 2.49 7.21 -13.89
C ILE A 138 1.62 6.09 -14.50
N LEU A 139 1.43 6.07 -15.82
CA LEU A 139 0.70 5.01 -16.52
C LEU A 139 1.41 3.65 -16.38
N LYS A 140 2.73 3.59 -16.55
CA LYS A 140 3.51 2.36 -16.33
C LYS A 140 3.35 1.84 -14.90
N TYR A 141 3.38 2.73 -13.90
CA TYR A 141 3.10 2.39 -12.51
C TYR A 141 1.69 1.81 -12.35
N SER A 142 0.68 2.54 -12.84
CA SER A 142 -0.73 2.14 -12.76
C SER A 142 -0.97 0.76 -13.38
N ASN A 143 -0.45 0.53 -14.57
CA ASN A 143 -0.57 -0.75 -15.25
C ASN A 143 0.06 -1.89 -14.42
N LYS A 144 1.24 -1.64 -13.84
CA LYS A 144 1.91 -2.63 -12.99
C LYS A 144 1.09 -2.98 -11.76
N VAL A 145 0.55 -1.98 -11.05
CA VAL A 145 -0.32 -2.21 -9.87
C VAL A 145 -1.56 -2.99 -10.27
N ASN A 146 -2.27 -2.57 -11.33
CA ASN A 146 -3.50 -3.22 -11.77
C ASN A 146 -3.28 -4.67 -12.23
N CYS A 147 -2.19 -4.95 -12.96
CA CYS A 147 -1.82 -6.31 -13.36
C CYS A 147 -1.51 -7.20 -12.16
N LEU A 148 -0.75 -6.68 -11.18
CA LEU A 148 -0.44 -7.42 -9.95
C LEU A 148 -1.69 -7.69 -9.11
N ALA A 149 -2.57 -6.71 -8.94
CA ALA A 149 -3.82 -6.88 -8.20
C ALA A 149 -4.68 -7.99 -8.82
N LYS A 150 -4.83 -8.00 -10.15
CA LYS A 150 -5.53 -9.07 -10.88
C LYS A 150 -4.85 -10.44 -10.68
N ALA A 151 -3.52 -10.49 -10.77
CA ALA A 151 -2.76 -11.73 -10.56
C ALA A 151 -2.91 -12.26 -9.13
N TYR A 152 -2.83 -11.39 -8.12
CA TYR A 152 -3.04 -11.76 -6.73
C TYR A 152 -4.47 -12.23 -6.48
N LYS A 153 -5.48 -11.56 -7.01
CA LYS A 153 -6.88 -11.97 -6.88
C LYS A 153 -7.13 -13.38 -7.44
N ARG A 154 -6.52 -13.69 -8.59
CA ARG A 154 -6.63 -15.03 -9.19
C ARG A 154 -5.90 -16.09 -8.38
N LYS A 155 -4.69 -15.76 -7.87
CA LYS A 155 -3.83 -16.75 -7.17
C LYS A 155 -4.18 -16.90 -5.69
N TYR A 156 -4.67 -15.86 -5.05
CA TYR A 156 -4.94 -15.79 -3.61
C TYR A 156 -6.37 -15.29 -3.32
N PRO A 157 -7.42 -15.96 -3.84
CA PRO A 157 -8.80 -15.46 -3.71
C PRO A 157 -9.26 -15.34 -2.26
N LYS A 158 -8.70 -16.15 -1.34
CA LYS A 158 -9.02 -16.14 0.09
C LYS A 158 -8.53 -14.90 0.86
N TRP A 159 -7.73 -14.01 0.23
CA TRP A 159 -7.35 -12.75 0.89
C TRP A 159 -8.56 -11.82 1.09
N LYS A 160 -9.56 -11.89 0.23
CA LYS A 160 -10.82 -11.16 0.41
C LYS A 160 -11.79 -12.06 1.18
N LYS A 161 -12.18 -11.60 2.38
CA LYS A 161 -13.23 -12.21 3.21
C LYS A 161 -14.56 -11.47 3.02
#